data_2e7b4a694029addaf02c106279b94ae2
#
_entry.id   2e7b4a694029addaf02c106279b94ae2
#
_cell.length_a   1.000
_cell.length_b   1.000
_cell.length_c   1.000
_cell.angle_alpha   90.00
_cell.angle_beta   90.00
_cell.angle_gamma   90.00
#
_symmetry.space_group_name_H-M   'P 1'
#
loop_
_entity.id
_entity.type
_entity.pdbx_description
1 polymer ?
#
loop_
_entity_poly.entity_id
_entity_poly.type
_entity_poly.pdbx_seq_one_letter_code
_entity_poly.pdbx_strand_id
1 'polypeptide(L)'
;MTYIRGLHHVTAIASDPQRNLDFYAGVLGLRLVKRTVNFDDPQTYHFYYGDDVGSPGSIMTFFPWPGARRGRQGTGQVAVTSFAVLPTALGFWIERLLRHGVKYEGPTKRGPSGAQSEQVISFKDHDGLLLEIVAHAGAEARSAWGEAPGISRDNAIHGFHGVTLWVGDGAPTERILTETLGFRPVHEERGTRRFEAGDGGPGTFVDVRSIGGFVQGVGGAGTVHHVAWRVADDETQLAARERVVSVGLHPTPVIDRNYFHSVYFREPGGVLYELATEPPGFAIDEPVERLGERLMLPAQYEPHRAEIEAVLPRIHLPVPASSASAFAEITGPEDVSGDALGFVHRYVPAEAGSELAGGTTLLLLHGTGGDENDLLPLGRSLLPGAAILSPRGKVLERGAPRFFRRLAEGVFDQEDLARRTEELAQFIEAASTTYALERDGIVAVGFSNGANIASSLLLRRPGLLRGAVLLSPMVPYEPEALPDLGGSVVFLGAGRNDPIAPAEQVERLAAMLREAGADVTVHWQNGGHTVTKDELDAARRWIAEHITSRVGHRER
;
A
#
# COMPACT_ATOMS: atom_id res chain seq x y z
N MET A 1 -39.13 -14.90 -1.50
CA MET A 1 -38.58 -13.88 -0.57
C MET A 1 -37.09 -13.82 -0.82
N THR A 2 -36.54 -12.65 -0.99
CA THR A 2 -35.10 -12.45 -1.20
C THR A 2 -34.43 -12.31 0.17
N TYR A 3 -33.73 -13.34 0.62
CA TYR A 3 -33.03 -13.30 1.92
C TYR A 3 -31.72 -12.53 1.86
N ILE A 4 -31.06 -12.56 0.68
CA ILE A 4 -29.76 -11.95 0.46
C ILE A 4 -29.93 -10.54 -0.09
N ARG A 5 -29.29 -9.57 0.58
CA ARG A 5 -29.28 -8.15 0.18
C ARG A 5 -28.06 -7.75 -0.65
N GLY A 6 -27.05 -8.60 -0.74
CA GLY A 6 -25.80 -8.37 -1.44
C GLY A 6 -24.60 -8.97 -0.71
N LEU A 7 -23.42 -8.47 -0.99
CA LEU A 7 -22.19 -8.80 -0.27
C LEU A 7 -22.21 -8.19 1.13
N HIS A 8 -21.74 -8.94 2.13
CA HIS A 8 -21.42 -8.43 3.46
C HIS A 8 -19.92 -8.12 3.55
N HIS A 9 -19.09 -9.13 3.38
CA HIS A 9 -17.64 -9.01 3.40
C HIS A 9 -16.97 -10.07 2.52
N VAL A 10 -15.69 -9.86 2.26
CA VAL A 10 -14.79 -10.84 1.63
C VAL A 10 -13.59 -11.01 2.55
N THR A 11 -13.29 -12.26 2.94
CA THR A 11 -12.13 -12.60 3.77
C THR A 11 -11.06 -13.27 2.93
N ALA A 12 -9.84 -12.78 3.01
CA ALA A 12 -8.70 -13.33 2.30
C ALA A 12 -7.53 -13.66 3.26
N ILE A 13 -6.55 -14.39 2.76
CA ILE A 13 -5.35 -14.77 3.49
C ILE A 13 -4.19 -13.92 2.98
N ALA A 14 -3.42 -13.33 3.91
CA ALA A 14 -2.21 -12.58 3.61
C ALA A 14 -0.98 -13.20 4.29
N SER A 15 0.22 -12.91 3.77
CA SER A 15 1.49 -13.43 4.29
C SER A 15 2.17 -12.52 5.30
N ASP A 16 1.81 -11.23 5.34
CA ASP A 16 2.47 -10.22 6.17
C ASP A 16 1.48 -9.13 6.60
N PRO A 17 1.31 -8.89 7.92
CA PRO A 17 0.33 -7.93 8.42
C PRO A 17 0.67 -6.47 8.10
N GLN A 18 1.95 -6.06 8.09
CA GLN A 18 2.31 -4.69 7.78
C GLN A 18 2.11 -4.37 6.30
N ARG A 19 2.59 -5.25 5.41
CA ARG A 19 2.39 -5.08 3.96
C ARG A 19 0.90 -5.09 3.57
N ASN A 20 0.10 -5.90 4.27
CA ASN A 20 -1.35 -5.91 4.10
C ASN A 20 -1.96 -4.55 4.49
N LEU A 21 -1.58 -4.03 5.64
CA LEU A 21 -2.03 -2.73 6.13
C LEU A 21 -1.60 -1.59 5.20
N ASP A 22 -0.32 -1.56 4.79
CA ASP A 22 0.23 -0.56 3.86
C ASP A 22 -0.50 -0.56 2.52
N PHE A 23 -0.93 -1.74 2.05
CA PHE A 23 -1.65 -1.84 0.78
C PHE A 23 -3.12 -1.42 0.92
N TYR A 24 -3.88 -2.00 1.86
CA TYR A 24 -5.32 -1.77 1.93
C TYR A 24 -5.68 -0.42 2.55
N ALA A 25 -4.97 0.02 3.56
CA ALA A 25 -5.16 1.36 4.11
C ALA A 25 -4.32 2.43 3.40
N GLY A 26 -3.07 2.11 3.01
CA GLY A 26 -2.16 3.06 2.36
C GLY A 26 -2.44 3.25 0.87
N VAL A 27 -2.39 2.17 0.07
CA VAL A 27 -2.58 2.26 -1.40
C VAL A 27 -4.05 2.41 -1.76
N LEU A 28 -4.94 1.54 -1.25
CA LEU A 28 -6.37 1.57 -1.58
C LEU A 28 -7.16 2.61 -0.76
N GLY A 29 -6.61 3.08 0.36
CA GLY A 29 -7.24 4.11 1.18
C GLY A 29 -8.53 3.66 1.85
N LEU A 30 -8.68 2.37 2.15
CA LEU A 30 -9.76 1.86 2.96
C LEU A 30 -9.49 2.16 4.43
N ARG A 31 -10.53 2.46 5.22
CA ARG A 31 -10.38 2.60 6.65
C ARG A 31 -10.11 1.24 7.30
N LEU A 32 -9.10 1.14 8.16
CA LEU A 32 -8.99 0.00 9.09
C LEU A 32 -10.06 0.19 10.17
N VAL A 33 -11.20 -0.50 10.03
CA VAL A 33 -12.35 -0.33 10.93
C VAL A 33 -12.29 -1.23 12.17
N LYS A 34 -11.52 -2.33 12.09
CA LYS A 34 -11.30 -3.19 13.25
C LYS A 34 -9.94 -3.90 13.16
N ARG A 35 -9.25 -3.92 14.29
CA ARG A 35 -8.06 -4.70 14.52
C ARG A 35 -8.30 -5.66 15.68
N THR A 36 -8.42 -6.94 15.38
CA THR A 36 -8.64 -8.00 16.36
C THR A 36 -7.78 -9.22 16.04
N VAL A 37 -8.03 -10.34 16.68
CA VAL A 37 -7.38 -11.62 16.38
C VAL A 37 -8.34 -12.58 15.71
N ASN A 38 -7.81 -13.55 14.99
CA ASN A 38 -8.61 -14.66 14.49
C ASN A 38 -9.20 -15.43 15.69
N PHE A 39 -10.54 -15.60 15.70
CA PHE A 39 -11.25 -16.22 16.83
C PHE A 39 -10.93 -17.69 17.03
N ASP A 40 -10.41 -18.35 15.98
CA ASP A 40 -10.00 -19.75 15.99
C ASP A 40 -8.46 -19.91 16.15
N ASP A 41 -7.68 -18.80 16.00
CA ASP A 41 -6.23 -18.74 16.15
C ASP A 41 -5.79 -17.38 16.70
N PRO A 42 -5.83 -17.15 18.03
CA PRO A 42 -5.60 -15.82 18.63
C PRO A 42 -4.16 -15.29 18.50
N GLN A 43 -3.23 -16.07 17.95
CA GLN A 43 -1.86 -15.61 17.64
C GLN A 43 -1.77 -14.92 16.28
N THR A 44 -2.87 -14.82 15.55
CA THR A 44 -2.96 -14.19 14.23
C THR A 44 -3.94 -13.03 14.26
N TYR A 45 -3.53 -11.88 13.68
CA TYR A 45 -4.44 -10.76 13.52
C TYR A 45 -5.65 -11.13 12.64
N HIS A 46 -6.76 -10.43 12.87
CA HIS A 46 -7.86 -10.32 11.93
C HIS A 46 -8.11 -8.83 11.67
N PHE A 47 -7.80 -8.38 10.46
CA PHE A 47 -7.99 -7.01 10.03
C PHE A 47 -9.29 -6.88 9.24
N TYR A 48 -10.01 -5.79 9.49
CA TYR A 48 -11.21 -5.41 8.75
C TYR A 48 -11.02 -4.02 8.18
N TYR A 49 -11.10 -3.90 6.86
CA TYR A 49 -11.04 -2.63 6.13
C TYR A 49 -12.41 -2.34 5.53
N GLY A 50 -12.81 -1.07 5.47
CA GLY A 50 -14.11 -0.71 4.91
C GLY A 50 -14.25 0.77 4.61
N ASP A 51 -15.51 1.21 4.57
CA ASP A 51 -15.89 2.62 4.52
C ASP A 51 -15.79 3.30 5.91
N ASP A 52 -16.46 4.43 6.12
CA ASP A 52 -16.43 5.23 7.36
C ASP A 52 -16.67 4.39 8.63
N VAL A 53 -17.52 3.36 8.58
CA VAL A 53 -17.93 2.57 9.75
C VAL A 53 -17.81 1.06 9.55
N GLY A 54 -17.34 0.61 8.41
CA GLY A 54 -17.34 -0.80 8.02
C GLY A 54 -18.74 -1.29 7.71
N SER A 55 -19.47 -0.56 6.86
CA SER A 55 -20.81 -0.95 6.45
C SER A 55 -20.80 -2.27 5.68
N PRO A 56 -21.80 -3.15 5.88
CA PRO A 56 -21.94 -4.35 5.06
C PRO A 56 -21.89 -4.05 3.56
N GLY A 57 -21.02 -4.77 2.84
CA GLY A 57 -20.74 -4.54 1.42
C GLY A 57 -19.55 -3.63 1.15
N SER A 58 -18.88 -3.13 2.19
CA SER A 58 -17.60 -2.43 2.07
C SER A 58 -16.43 -3.19 2.69
N ILE A 59 -16.69 -4.25 3.46
CA ILE A 59 -15.75 -4.86 4.39
C ILE A 59 -14.84 -5.88 3.70
N MET A 60 -13.59 -5.53 3.47
CA MET A 60 -12.52 -6.47 3.09
C MET A 60 -11.75 -6.91 4.33
N THR A 61 -11.66 -8.23 4.59
CA THR A 61 -11.01 -8.72 5.80
C THR A 61 -9.85 -9.65 5.51
N PHE A 62 -8.91 -9.76 6.45
CA PHE A 62 -7.70 -10.55 6.28
C PHE A 62 -7.30 -11.34 7.51
N PHE A 63 -6.83 -12.56 7.25
CA PHE A 63 -6.00 -13.33 8.17
C PHE A 63 -4.54 -13.25 7.70
N PRO A 64 -3.73 -12.32 8.22
CA PRO A 64 -2.32 -12.21 7.85
C PRO A 64 -1.48 -13.20 8.68
N TRP A 65 -1.30 -14.42 8.17
CA TRP A 65 -0.42 -15.43 8.76
C TRP A 65 1.03 -15.20 8.34
N PRO A 66 1.94 -14.80 9.25
CA PRO A 66 3.34 -14.63 8.92
C PRO A 66 3.96 -15.89 8.33
N GLY A 67 4.54 -15.79 7.14
CA GLY A 67 5.14 -16.93 6.46
C GLY A 67 4.15 -17.91 5.83
N ALA A 68 2.87 -17.56 5.72
CA ALA A 68 1.89 -18.39 5.01
C ALA A 68 2.38 -18.75 3.60
N ARG A 69 2.24 -20.00 3.23
CA ARG A 69 2.53 -20.44 1.86
C ARG A 69 1.59 -19.74 0.89
N ARG A 70 2.14 -19.36 -0.27
CA ARG A 70 1.33 -18.76 -1.34
C ARG A 70 0.28 -19.76 -1.80
N GLY A 71 -0.96 -19.29 -1.87
CA GLY A 71 -2.07 -20.04 -2.44
C GLY A 71 -1.94 -20.16 -3.96
N ARG A 72 -2.77 -20.99 -4.55
CA ARG A 72 -2.89 -21.13 -6.01
C ARG A 72 -4.32 -20.87 -6.43
N GLN A 73 -4.51 -19.90 -7.32
CA GLN A 73 -5.81 -19.64 -7.91
C GLN A 73 -6.26 -20.82 -8.79
N GLY A 74 -7.54 -21.14 -8.72
CA GLY A 74 -8.13 -22.23 -9.47
C GLY A 74 -9.64 -22.34 -9.27
N THR A 75 -10.22 -23.47 -9.65
CA THR A 75 -11.66 -23.73 -9.45
C THR A 75 -11.99 -23.89 -7.98
N GLY A 76 -13.22 -23.52 -7.59
CA GLY A 76 -13.72 -23.59 -6.22
C GLY A 76 -13.31 -22.39 -5.34
N GLN A 77 -13.03 -21.25 -5.94
CA GLN A 77 -12.60 -20.04 -5.23
C GLN A 77 -13.31 -18.79 -5.75
N VAL A 78 -13.38 -17.77 -4.89
CA VAL A 78 -13.52 -16.38 -5.33
C VAL A 78 -12.19 -15.97 -5.94
N ALA A 79 -12.17 -15.81 -7.25
CA ALA A 79 -10.95 -15.51 -8.00
C ALA A 79 -10.65 -14.02 -8.09
N VAL A 80 -11.71 -13.17 -8.13
CA VAL A 80 -11.59 -11.71 -8.25
C VAL A 80 -12.51 -11.04 -7.24
N THR A 81 -11.98 -10.01 -6.55
CA THR A 81 -12.77 -9.09 -5.74
C THR A 81 -12.74 -7.72 -6.39
N SER A 82 -13.90 -7.16 -6.70
CA SER A 82 -14.05 -5.91 -7.44
C SER A 82 -14.61 -4.82 -6.54
N PHE A 83 -13.94 -3.65 -6.50
CA PHE A 83 -14.36 -2.45 -5.77
C PHE A 83 -15.04 -1.44 -6.72
N ALA A 84 -16.03 -0.73 -6.22
CA ALA A 84 -16.75 0.30 -6.97
C ALA A 84 -16.15 1.68 -6.72
N VAL A 85 -15.99 2.46 -7.79
CA VAL A 85 -15.61 3.88 -7.75
C VAL A 85 -16.51 4.70 -8.67
N LEU A 86 -16.54 6.01 -8.47
CA LEU A 86 -17.21 6.91 -9.40
C LEU A 86 -16.54 6.87 -10.78
N PRO A 87 -17.28 7.01 -11.88
CA PRO A 87 -16.71 7.02 -13.23
C PRO A 87 -15.61 8.07 -13.43
N THR A 88 -15.70 9.21 -12.75
CA THR A 88 -14.72 10.31 -12.76
C THR A 88 -13.40 9.94 -12.05
N ALA A 89 -13.43 8.97 -11.15
CA ALA A 89 -12.27 8.57 -10.35
C ALA A 89 -11.29 7.63 -11.08
N LEU A 90 -11.65 7.08 -12.25
CA LEU A 90 -10.84 6.06 -12.92
C LEU A 90 -9.42 6.55 -13.26
N GLY A 91 -9.30 7.80 -13.74
CA GLY A 91 -8.01 8.41 -14.05
C GLY A 91 -7.11 8.56 -12.82
N PHE A 92 -7.70 8.96 -11.68
CA PHE A 92 -7.01 9.03 -10.40
C PHE A 92 -6.46 7.65 -9.99
N TRP A 93 -7.25 6.58 -10.13
CA TRP A 93 -6.81 5.22 -9.75
C TRP A 93 -5.70 4.67 -10.63
N ILE A 94 -5.72 4.97 -11.94
CA ILE A 94 -4.61 4.64 -12.85
C ILE A 94 -3.32 5.30 -12.35
N GLU A 95 -3.38 6.60 -12.10
CA GLU A 95 -2.23 7.37 -11.61
C GLU A 95 -1.75 6.86 -10.24
N ARG A 96 -2.68 6.60 -9.31
CA ARG A 96 -2.37 6.13 -7.96
C ARG A 96 -1.69 4.76 -7.96
N LEU A 97 -2.22 3.78 -8.71
CA LEU A 97 -1.60 2.46 -8.84
C LEU A 97 -0.19 2.55 -9.42
N LEU A 98 0.00 3.38 -10.46
CA LEU A 98 1.33 3.65 -11.03
C LEU A 98 2.28 4.28 -10.01
N ARG A 99 1.81 5.28 -9.26
CA ARG A 99 2.59 5.98 -8.23
C ARG A 99 3.08 5.03 -7.13
N HIS A 100 2.25 4.07 -6.75
CA HIS A 100 2.60 3.05 -5.76
C HIS A 100 3.29 1.79 -6.36
N GLY A 101 3.67 1.84 -7.64
CA GLY A 101 4.37 0.73 -8.31
C GLY A 101 3.50 -0.52 -8.51
N VAL A 102 2.17 -0.40 -8.40
CA VAL A 102 1.24 -1.50 -8.60
C VAL A 102 0.99 -1.68 -10.09
N LYS A 103 1.37 -2.84 -10.62
CA LYS A 103 1.09 -3.20 -12.02
C LYS A 103 -0.40 -3.44 -12.20
N TYR A 104 -1.00 -2.87 -13.24
CA TYR A 104 -2.40 -3.05 -13.57
C TYR A 104 -2.59 -3.38 -15.05
N GLU A 105 -3.75 -3.92 -15.37
CA GLU A 105 -4.24 -4.16 -16.74
C GLU A 105 -5.53 -3.36 -16.96
N GLY A 106 -5.73 -2.87 -18.17
CA GLY A 106 -6.89 -2.07 -18.54
C GLY A 106 -6.57 -0.58 -18.75
N PRO A 107 -7.59 0.32 -18.74
CA PRO A 107 -9.01 0.02 -18.51
C PRO A 107 -9.64 -0.79 -19.65
N THR A 108 -10.41 -1.81 -19.29
CA THR A 108 -11.20 -2.62 -20.23
C THR A 108 -12.69 -2.35 -20.05
N LYS A 109 -13.46 -2.50 -21.12
CA LYS A 109 -14.93 -2.40 -21.05
C LYS A 109 -15.54 -3.76 -20.77
N ARG A 110 -16.53 -3.80 -19.87
CA ARG A 110 -17.30 -4.98 -19.49
C ARG A 110 -18.80 -4.63 -19.44
N GLY A 111 -19.66 -5.61 -19.72
CA GLY A 111 -21.11 -5.47 -19.69
C GLY A 111 -21.72 -4.94 -20.98
N PRO A 112 -23.06 -4.85 -21.04
CA PRO A 112 -23.80 -4.37 -22.21
C PRO A 112 -23.42 -2.94 -22.58
N SER A 113 -23.61 -2.57 -23.84
CA SER A 113 -23.37 -1.22 -24.34
C SER A 113 -24.32 -0.20 -23.69
N GLY A 114 -23.87 1.03 -23.48
CA GLY A 114 -24.68 2.12 -22.93
C GLY A 114 -24.42 2.37 -21.43
N ALA A 115 -25.45 2.76 -20.68
CA ALA A 115 -25.34 3.15 -19.26
C ALA A 115 -24.87 2.01 -18.33
N GLN A 116 -24.96 0.75 -18.76
CA GLN A 116 -24.51 -0.42 -18.02
C GLN A 116 -23.08 -0.86 -18.38
N SER A 117 -22.39 -0.13 -19.26
CA SER A 117 -21.01 -0.42 -19.61
C SER A 117 -20.09 0.03 -18.50
N GLU A 118 -19.31 -0.89 -17.95
CA GLU A 118 -18.32 -0.67 -16.90
C GLU A 118 -16.93 -0.47 -17.50
N GLN A 119 -16.11 0.35 -16.87
CA GLN A 119 -14.68 0.40 -17.13
C GLN A 119 -13.94 -0.21 -15.94
N VAL A 120 -13.05 -1.16 -16.22
CA VAL A 120 -12.41 -2.03 -15.23
C VAL A 120 -10.90 -1.94 -15.34
N ILE A 121 -10.24 -1.73 -14.20
CA ILE A 121 -8.79 -1.87 -14.03
C ILE A 121 -8.56 -3.09 -13.14
N SER A 122 -7.75 -4.05 -13.59
CA SER A 122 -7.38 -5.25 -12.84
C SER A 122 -5.94 -5.16 -12.35
N PHE A 123 -5.68 -5.53 -11.10
CA PHE A 123 -4.35 -5.51 -10.49
C PHE A 123 -4.25 -6.58 -9.41
N LYS A 124 -3.06 -6.73 -8.83
CA LYS A 124 -2.82 -7.70 -7.74
C LYS A 124 -2.20 -6.98 -6.54
N ASP A 125 -2.57 -7.44 -5.35
CA ASP A 125 -1.86 -7.06 -4.15
C ASP A 125 -0.47 -7.75 -4.07
N HIS A 126 0.27 -7.50 -3.01
CA HIS A 126 1.61 -8.04 -2.79
C HIS A 126 1.65 -9.57 -2.68
N ASP A 127 0.55 -10.22 -2.28
CA ASP A 127 0.42 -11.67 -2.20
C ASP A 127 -0.14 -12.30 -3.49
N GLY A 128 -0.55 -11.46 -4.45
CA GLY A 128 -1.08 -11.88 -5.73
C GLY A 128 -2.60 -12.08 -5.75
N LEU A 129 -3.32 -11.60 -4.73
CA LEU A 129 -4.77 -11.55 -4.74
C LEU A 129 -5.24 -10.65 -5.89
N LEU A 130 -6.09 -11.16 -6.76
CA LEU A 130 -6.59 -10.44 -7.92
C LEU A 130 -7.75 -9.52 -7.52
N LEU A 131 -7.55 -8.24 -7.76
CA LEU A 131 -8.45 -7.16 -7.43
C LEU A 131 -8.84 -6.37 -8.68
N GLU A 132 -10.02 -5.75 -8.64
CA GLU A 132 -10.46 -4.83 -9.68
C GLU A 132 -10.99 -3.52 -9.07
N ILE A 133 -10.78 -2.43 -9.78
CA ILE A 133 -11.51 -1.18 -9.61
C ILE A 133 -12.45 -1.03 -10.79
N VAL A 134 -13.74 -0.89 -10.50
CA VAL A 134 -14.81 -0.80 -11.47
C VAL A 134 -15.48 0.57 -11.37
N ALA A 135 -15.39 1.34 -12.46
CA ALA A 135 -16.08 2.62 -12.58
C ALA A 135 -17.56 2.39 -12.88
N HIS A 136 -18.45 2.73 -11.94
CA HIS A 136 -19.89 2.50 -12.03
C HIS A 136 -20.67 3.68 -11.44
N ALA A 137 -21.67 4.20 -12.16
CA ALA A 137 -22.48 5.34 -11.72
C ALA A 137 -23.23 5.08 -10.40
N GLY A 138 -23.68 3.85 -10.17
CA GLY A 138 -24.36 3.46 -8.92
C GLY A 138 -23.46 3.48 -7.67
N ALA A 139 -22.15 3.72 -7.80
CA ALA A 139 -21.25 3.87 -6.65
C ALA A 139 -21.61 5.10 -5.80
N GLU A 140 -22.15 6.16 -6.40
CA GLU A 140 -22.54 7.40 -5.73
C GLU A 140 -23.55 7.19 -4.58
N ALA A 141 -24.38 6.16 -4.67
CA ALA A 141 -25.39 5.85 -3.64
C ALA A 141 -24.80 5.19 -2.38
N ARG A 142 -23.47 4.98 -2.32
CA ARG A 142 -22.80 4.24 -1.26
C ARG A 142 -21.79 5.10 -0.50
N SER A 143 -21.59 4.79 0.79
CA SER A 143 -20.58 5.44 1.62
C SER A 143 -19.16 5.13 1.12
N ALA A 144 -18.25 6.06 1.41
CA ALA A 144 -16.84 5.93 1.12
C ALA A 144 -16.01 6.60 2.22
N TRP A 145 -14.87 6.02 2.56
CA TRP A 145 -13.91 6.65 3.46
C TRP A 145 -13.19 7.82 2.75
N GLY A 146 -13.48 9.05 3.17
CA GLY A 146 -12.97 10.26 2.53
C GLY A 146 -11.81 10.94 3.25
N GLU A 147 -11.24 10.31 4.30
CA GLU A 147 -10.12 10.87 5.09
C GLU A 147 -8.79 10.15 4.85
N ALA A 148 -8.73 9.25 3.85
CA ALA A 148 -7.48 8.60 3.49
C ALA A 148 -6.50 9.61 2.89
N PRO A 149 -5.22 9.61 3.30
CA PRO A 149 -4.23 10.54 2.77
C PRO A 149 -4.12 10.50 1.25
N GLY A 150 -4.31 11.66 0.62
CA GLY A 150 -4.24 11.82 -0.83
C GLY A 150 -5.39 11.22 -1.64
N ILE A 151 -6.51 10.84 -0.99
CA ILE A 151 -7.74 10.38 -1.67
C ILE A 151 -8.89 11.26 -1.21
N SER A 152 -9.45 12.05 -2.13
CA SER A 152 -10.70 12.77 -1.85
C SER A 152 -11.89 11.80 -1.84
N ARG A 153 -12.99 12.19 -1.22
CA ARG A 153 -14.23 11.40 -1.19
C ARG A 153 -14.73 11.03 -2.59
N ASP A 154 -14.58 11.91 -3.57
CA ASP A 154 -14.97 11.67 -4.97
C ASP A 154 -14.09 10.63 -5.67
N ASN A 155 -12.88 10.42 -5.18
CA ASN A 155 -11.95 9.42 -5.69
C ASN A 155 -11.92 8.14 -4.85
N ALA A 156 -12.57 8.11 -3.69
CA ALA A 156 -12.53 6.99 -2.78
C ALA A 156 -13.25 5.74 -3.33
N ILE A 157 -12.93 4.60 -2.74
CA ILE A 157 -13.65 3.34 -2.98
C ILE A 157 -14.99 3.38 -2.24
N HIS A 158 -16.07 3.13 -2.96
CA HIS A 158 -17.46 3.08 -2.48
C HIS A 158 -17.91 1.64 -2.15
N GLY A 159 -17.05 0.85 -1.51
CA GLY A 159 -17.28 -0.56 -1.18
C GLY A 159 -17.10 -1.49 -2.38
N PHE A 160 -17.65 -2.70 -2.27
CA PHE A 160 -17.55 -3.68 -3.35
C PHE A 160 -18.44 -3.30 -4.55
N HIS A 161 -17.95 -3.64 -5.74
CA HIS A 161 -18.76 -3.78 -6.93
C HIS A 161 -19.36 -5.20 -6.99
N GLY A 162 -18.53 -6.23 -6.85
CA GLY A 162 -18.93 -7.63 -6.91
C GLY A 162 -17.77 -8.58 -6.69
N VAL A 163 -18.03 -9.87 -6.89
CA VAL A 163 -17.02 -10.93 -6.86
C VAL A 163 -17.15 -11.83 -8.08
N THR A 164 -16.03 -12.41 -8.55
CA THR A 164 -16.02 -13.42 -9.61
C THR A 164 -15.64 -14.77 -9.02
N LEU A 165 -16.50 -15.76 -9.21
CA LEU A 165 -16.28 -17.15 -8.81
C LEU A 165 -15.70 -17.93 -9.99
N TRP A 166 -14.63 -18.66 -9.76
CA TRP A 166 -14.13 -19.65 -10.70
C TRP A 166 -14.54 -21.04 -10.24
N VAL A 167 -15.35 -21.72 -11.06
CA VAL A 167 -15.89 -23.06 -10.76
C VAL A 167 -15.65 -23.98 -11.95
N GLY A 168 -15.58 -25.29 -11.68
CA GLY A 168 -15.38 -26.28 -12.74
C GLY A 168 -16.59 -26.38 -13.65
N ASP A 169 -17.78 -26.50 -13.06
CA ASP A 169 -19.11 -26.43 -13.71
C ASP A 169 -19.93 -25.35 -12.98
N GLY A 170 -20.42 -24.37 -13.72
CA GLY A 170 -21.20 -23.26 -13.18
C GLY A 170 -22.64 -23.64 -12.82
N ALA A 171 -23.24 -24.63 -13.48
CA ALA A 171 -24.66 -24.92 -13.34
C ALA A 171 -25.10 -25.25 -11.88
N PRO A 172 -24.36 -26.03 -11.09
CA PRO A 172 -24.71 -26.25 -9.69
C PRO A 172 -24.65 -24.99 -8.83
N THR A 173 -23.60 -24.16 -9.02
CA THR A 173 -23.43 -22.87 -8.33
C THR A 173 -24.55 -21.89 -8.68
N GLU A 174 -24.92 -21.79 -9.96
CA GLU A 174 -25.99 -20.93 -10.45
C GLU A 174 -27.35 -21.31 -9.84
N ARG A 175 -27.63 -22.61 -9.68
CA ARG A 175 -28.85 -23.08 -8.99
C ARG A 175 -28.87 -22.66 -7.52
N ILE A 176 -27.74 -22.76 -6.80
CA ILE A 176 -27.66 -22.28 -5.43
C ILE A 176 -27.91 -20.76 -5.35
N LEU A 177 -27.28 -19.99 -6.23
CA LEU A 177 -27.49 -18.55 -6.27
C LEU A 177 -28.98 -18.21 -6.55
N THR A 178 -29.61 -18.83 -7.55
CA THR A 178 -30.94 -18.44 -7.99
C THR A 178 -32.06 -19.07 -7.16
N GLU A 179 -32.03 -20.40 -6.99
CA GLU A 179 -33.14 -21.13 -6.37
C GLU A 179 -33.08 -21.14 -4.85
N THR A 180 -31.86 -21.09 -4.26
CA THR A 180 -31.68 -21.15 -2.80
C THR A 180 -31.51 -19.76 -2.20
N LEU A 181 -30.64 -18.92 -2.78
CA LEU A 181 -30.28 -17.60 -2.21
C LEU A 181 -31.08 -16.45 -2.83
N GLY A 182 -31.79 -16.66 -3.95
CA GLY A 182 -32.69 -15.68 -4.55
C GLY A 182 -32.01 -14.61 -5.41
N PHE A 183 -30.80 -14.88 -5.90
CA PHE A 183 -30.15 -14.01 -6.90
C PHE A 183 -30.87 -14.08 -8.24
N ARG A 184 -30.78 -13.01 -9.01
CA ARG A 184 -31.36 -12.93 -10.37
C ARG A 184 -30.25 -12.90 -11.41
N PRO A 185 -30.37 -13.65 -12.55
CA PRO A 185 -29.43 -13.52 -13.65
C PRO A 185 -29.59 -12.15 -14.32
N VAL A 186 -28.47 -11.52 -14.70
CA VAL A 186 -28.42 -10.19 -15.35
C VAL A 186 -28.05 -10.34 -16.82
N HIS A 187 -26.85 -10.86 -17.10
CA HIS A 187 -26.36 -11.08 -18.47
C HIS A 187 -25.25 -12.14 -18.48
N GLU A 188 -24.89 -12.54 -19.68
CA GLU A 188 -23.76 -13.44 -19.91
C GLU A 188 -22.81 -12.81 -20.94
N GLU A 189 -21.52 -12.79 -20.66
CA GLU A 189 -20.48 -12.29 -21.56
C GLU A 189 -19.22 -13.15 -21.44
N ARG A 190 -18.69 -13.63 -22.59
CA ARG A 190 -17.39 -14.35 -22.67
C ARG A 190 -17.28 -15.54 -21.72
N GLY A 191 -18.37 -16.29 -21.51
CA GLY A 191 -18.40 -17.45 -20.63
C GLY A 191 -18.44 -17.11 -19.14
N THR A 192 -18.75 -15.86 -18.81
CA THR A 192 -19.03 -15.40 -17.45
C THR A 192 -20.48 -14.97 -17.35
N ARG A 193 -21.22 -15.52 -16.41
CA ARG A 193 -22.62 -15.21 -16.17
C ARG A 193 -22.77 -14.39 -14.90
N ARG A 194 -23.37 -13.20 -15.02
CA ARG A 194 -23.61 -12.28 -13.91
C ARG A 194 -24.96 -12.50 -13.28
N PHE A 195 -24.95 -12.48 -11.95
CA PHE A 195 -26.12 -12.50 -11.08
C PHE A 195 -26.10 -11.27 -10.16
N GLU A 196 -27.28 -10.85 -9.69
CA GLU A 196 -27.42 -9.78 -8.69
C GLU A 196 -28.39 -10.16 -7.58
N ALA A 197 -28.13 -9.66 -6.37
CA ALA A 197 -28.99 -9.83 -5.21
C ALA A 197 -29.83 -8.57 -4.93
N GLY A 198 -30.86 -8.67 -4.09
CA GLY A 198 -31.64 -7.55 -3.57
C GLY A 198 -32.15 -6.61 -4.67
N ASP A 199 -31.87 -5.32 -4.50
CA ASP A 199 -32.30 -4.27 -5.43
C ASP A 199 -31.34 -4.10 -6.64
N GLY A 200 -30.25 -4.87 -6.67
CA GLY A 200 -29.23 -4.81 -7.71
C GLY A 200 -28.20 -3.69 -7.50
N GLY A 201 -27.30 -3.55 -8.49
CA GLY A 201 -26.26 -2.52 -8.46
C GLY A 201 -24.96 -2.94 -7.74
N PRO A 202 -23.98 -2.02 -7.60
CA PRO A 202 -22.71 -2.30 -6.93
C PRO A 202 -22.87 -2.88 -5.52
N GLY A 203 -22.08 -3.91 -5.21
CA GLY A 203 -22.15 -4.64 -3.95
C GLY A 203 -23.16 -5.80 -3.94
N THR A 204 -23.83 -6.04 -5.06
CA THR A 204 -24.76 -7.16 -5.19
C THR A 204 -24.37 -8.16 -6.28
N PHE A 205 -23.37 -7.83 -7.12
CA PHE A 205 -23.01 -8.64 -8.28
C PHE A 205 -22.16 -9.86 -7.93
N VAL A 206 -22.50 -10.98 -8.57
CA VAL A 206 -21.72 -12.22 -8.57
C VAL A 206 -21.55 -12.68 -10.00
N ASP A 207 -20.30 -12.75 -10.44
CA ASP A 207 -19.93 -13.28 -11.73
C ASP A 207 -19.50 -14.76 -11.57
N VAL A 208 -20.19 -15.68 -12.23
CA VAL A 208 -19.84 -17.11 -12.26
C VAL A 208 -19.14 -17.43 -13.58
N ARG A 209 -17.91 -17.88 -13.50
CA ARG A 209 -17.12 -18.31 -14.65
C ARG A 209 -16.84 -19.81 -14.59
N SER A 210 -17.38 -20.54 -15.54
CA SER A 210 -17.10 -21.96 -15.72
C SER A 210 -15.75 -22.14 -16.43
N ILE A 211 -14.81 -22.80 -15.76
CA ILE A 211 -13.45 -23.05 -16.29
C ILE A 211 -13.12 -24.56 -16.19
N GLY A 212 -13.96 -25.37 -16.80
CA GLY A 212 -13.77 -26.83 -16.84
C GLY A 212 -12.39 -27.23 -17.33
N GLY A 213 -11.80 -28.21 -16.66
CA GLY A 213 -10.43 -28.67 -16.96
C GLY A 213 -9.31 -27.83 -16.35
N PHE A 214 -9.62 -26.70 -15.68
CA PHE A 214 -8.61 -25.92 -14.94
C PHE A 214 -8.31 -26.57 -13.58
N VAL A 215 -7.12 -26.32 -13.04
CA VAL A 215 -6.70 -26.91 -11.74
C VAL A 215 -7.57 -26.40 -10.60
N GLN A 216 -7.78 -27.24 -9.58
CA GLN A 216 -8.45 -26.83 -8.36
C GLN A 216 -7.59 -25.78 -7.61
N GLY A 217 -8.23 -24.78 -7.06
CA GLY A 217 -7.62 -23.78 -6.22
C GLY A 217 -7.07 -24.39 -4.92
N VAL A 218 -6.01 -23.77 -4.39
CA VAL A 218 -5.41 -24.15 -3.10
C VAL A 218 -5.36 -22.90 -2.25
N GLY A 219 -5.96 -22.95 -1.05
CA GLY A 219 -5.93 -21.84 -0.09
C GLY A 219 -4.52 -21.51 0.39
N GLY A 220 -4.27 -20.24 0.66
CA GLY A 220 -3.01 -19.70 1.13
C GLY A 220 -2.92 -18.20 0.86
N ALA A 221 -1.77 -17.59 1.16
CA ALA A 221 -1.58 -16.15 0.94
C ALA A 221 -1.90 -15.76 -0.51
N GLY A 222 -2.64 -14.66 -0.69
CA GLY A 222 -3.11 -14.19 -1.99
C GLY A 222 -4.34 -14.92 -2.54
N THR A 223 -5.12 -15.62 -1.68
CA THR A 223 -6.41 -16.20 -2.07
C THR A 223 -7.52 -15.79 -1.11
N VAL A 224 -8.75 -15.73 -1.62
CA VAL A 224 -9.93 -15.53 -0.79
C VAL A 224 -10.24 -16.81 -0.01
N HIS A 225 -10.49 -16.66 1.29
CA HIS A 225 -10.92 -17.74 2.17
C HIS A 225 -12.41 -18.01 2.02
N HIS A 226 -13.25 -16.95 2.08
CA HIS A 226 -14.70 -17.03 1.91
C HIS A 226 -15.28 -15.70 1.44
N VAL A 227 -16.51 -15.78 0.93
CA VAL A 227 -17.36 -14.63 0.64
C VAL A 227 -18.61 -14.70 1.51
N ALA A 228 -18.96 -13.58 2.15
CA ALA A 228 -20.13 -13.47 3.00
C ALA A 228 -21.26 -12.70 2.31
N TRP A 229 -22.45 -13.28 2.36
CA TRP A 229 -23.69 -12.71 1.88
C TRP A 229 -24.44 -12.00 3.01
N ARG A 230 -24.90 -10.79 2.74
CA ARG A 230 -25.57 -9.93 3.69
C ARG A 230 -27.02 -10.36 3.90
N VAL A 231 -27.37 -10.65 5.16
CA VAL A 231 -28.76 -10.88 5.63
C VAL A 231 -29.13 -9.81 6.66
N ALA A 232 -30.42 -9.47 6.73
CA ALA A 232 -30.86 -8.35 7.56
C ALA A 232 -30.61 -8.54 9.06
N ASP A 233 -30.92 -9.73 9.56
CA ASP A 233 -30.98 -10.06 10.98
C ASP A 233 -30.91 -11.59 11.19
N ASP A 234 -30.99 -12.01 12.47
CA ASP A 234 -30.93 -13.42 12.88
C ASP A 234 -32.11 -14.24 12.34
N GLU A 235 -33.32 -13.68 12.28
CA GLU A 235 -34.50 -14.36 11.76
C GLU A 235 -34.31 -14.67 10.28
N THR A 236 -33.87 -13.68 9.51
CA THR A 236 -33.57 -13.82 8.10
C THR A 236 -32.42 -14.83 7.87
N GLN A 237 -31.38 -14.80 8.73
CA GLN A 237 -30.26 -15.74 8.67
C GLN A 237 -30.72 -17.18 8.89
N LEU A 238 -31.56 -17.44 9.93
CA LEU A 238 -32.08 -18.76 10.21
C LEU A 238 -32.95 -19.29 9.07
N ALA A 239 -33.83 -18.45 8.50
CA ALA A 239 -34.64 -18.82 7.34
C ALA A 239 -33.78 -19.17 6.10
N ALA A 240 -32.75 -18.38 5.84
CA ALA A 240 -31.80 -18.65 4.75
C ALA A 240 -31.01 -19.95 5.00
N ARG A 241 -30.59 -20.20 6.25
CA ARG A 241 -29.90 -21.43 6.67
C ARG A 241 -30.79 -22.67 6.45
N GLU A 242 -32.06 -22.63 6.83
CA GLU A 242 -33.03 -23.72 6.60
C GLU A 242 -33.19 -24.03 5.11
N ARG A 243 -33.20 -23.00 4.30
CA ARG A 243 -33.23 -23.14 2.85
C ARG A 243 -31.98 -23.87 2.30
N VAL A 244 -30.78 -23.52 2.82
CA VAL A 244 -29.52 -24.22 2.48
C VAL A 244 -29.58 -25.68 2.89
N VAL A 245 -30.12 -26.01 4.08
CA VAL A 245 -30.32 -27.40 4.55
C VAL A 245 -31.30 -28.14 3.62
N SER A 246 -32.39 -27.49 3.19
CA SER A 246 -33.41 -28.14 2.37
C SER A 246 -32.94 -28.61 0.99
N VAL A 247 -31.84 -28.06 0.48
CA VAL A 247 -31.18 -28.48 -0.76
C VAL A 247 -30.03 -29.47 -0.54
N GLY A 248 -29.91 -30.02 0.67
CA GLY A 248 -28.93 -31.07 1.00
C GLY A 248 -27.52 -30.57 1.32
N LEU A 249 -27.35 -29.27 1.54
CA LEU A 249 -26.08 -28.71 2.02
C LEU A 249 -26.00 -28.74 3.55
N HIS A 250 -24.78 -28.64 4.10
CA HIS A 250 -24.52 -28.79 5.53
C HIS A 250 -23.93 -27.48 6.11
N PRO A 251 -24.79 -26.48 6.42
CA PRO A 251 -24.34 -25.25 7.04
C PRO A 251 -23.99 -25.48 8.51
N THR A 252 -23.03 -24.69 9.03
CA THR A 252 -22.71 -24.67 10.46
C THR A 252 -23.91 -24.23 11.31
N PRO A 253 -23.90 -24.47 12.63
CA PRO A 253 -24.70 -23.66 13.55
C PRO A 253 -24.39 -22.17 13.37
N VAL A 254 -25.25 -21.31 13.92
CA VAL A 254 -24.96 -19.88 14.05
C VAL A 254 -23.74 -19.70 14.96
N ILE A 255 -22.79 -18.91 14.53
CA ILE A 255 -21.55 -18.58 15.24
C ILE A 255 -21.53 -17.08 15.49
N ASP A 256 -21.40 -16.67 16.75
CA ASP A 256 -21.19 -15.28 17.12
C ASP A 256 -19.74 -14.87 16.78
N ARG A 257 -19.59 -13.83 15.94
CA ARG A 257 -18.31 -13.22 15.57
C ARG A 257 -18.14 -11.82 16.18
N ASN A 258 -18.81 -11.53 17.28
CA ASN A 258 -18.88 -10.26 17.98
C ASN A 258 -19.57 -9.15 17.17
N TYR A 259 -19.19 -8.93 15.92
CA TYR A 259 -19.64 -7.81 15.08
C TYR A 259 -20.81 -8.19 14.16
N PHE A 260 -21.04 -9.47 13.98
CA PHE A 260 -22.14 -10.09 13.23
C PHE A 260 -22.25 -11.58 13.58
N HIS A 261 -23.39 -12.17 13.29
CA HIS A 261 -23.56 -13.61 13.40
C HIS A 261 -23.32 -14.27 12.04
N SER A 262 -22.70 -15.47 12.05
CA SER A 262 -22.22 -16.16 10.86
C SER A 262 -22.74 -17.57 10.75
N VAL A 263 -23.09 -17.99 9.54
CA VAL A 263 -23.39 -19.38 9.16
C VAL A 263 -22.57 -19.70 7.91
N TYR A 264 -21.72 -20.72 7.99
CA TYR A 264 -20.85 -21.13 6.88
C TYR A 264 -21.35 -22.37 6.19
N PHE A 265 -21.22 -22.43 4.87
CA PHE A 265 -21.44 -23.64 4.08
C PHE A 265 -20.62 -23.62 2.79
N ARG A 266 -20.26 -24.79 2.30
CA ARG A 266 -19.58 -24.92 1.02
C ARG A 266 -20.61 -25.24 -0.06
N GLU A 267 -20.67 -24.36 -1.06
CA GLU A 267 -21.55 -24.57 -2.19
C GLU A 267 -20.96 -25.60 -3.19
N PRO A 268 -21.76 -26.19 -4.11
CA PRO A 268 -21.32 -27.33 -4.94
C PRO A 268 -20.11 -27.06 -5.85
N GLY A 269 -19.87 -25.80 -6.25
CA GLY A 269 -18.68 -25.41 -7.02
C GLY A 269 -17.39 -25.39 -6.20
N GLY A 270 -17.49 -25.54 -4.87
CA GLY A 270 -16.36 -25.61 -3.94
C GLY A 270 -16.08 -24.32 -3.18
N VAL A 271 -16.76 -23.22 -3.48
CA VAL A 271 -16.55 -21.93 -2.81
C VAL A 271 -17.17 -21.96 -1.40
N LEU A 272 -16.44 -21.46 -0.41
CA LEU A 272 -16.97 -21.29 0.95
C LEU A 272 -17.81 -20.01 1.02
N TYR A 273 -19.10 -20.19 1.30
CA TYR A 273 -20.05 -19.12 1.53
C TYR A 273 -20.30 -18.92 3.00
N GLU A 274 -20.61 -17.70 3.37
CA GLU A 274 -21.07 -17.30 4.68
C GLU A 274 -22.38 -16.52 4.54
N LEU A 275 -23.31 -16.69 5.49
CA LEU A 275 -24.45 -15.79 5.70
C LEU A 275 -24.11 -14.94 6.90
N ALA A 276 -23.99 -13.63 6.75
CA ALA A 276 -23.62 -12.70 7.82
C ALA A 276 -24.71 -11.67 8.07
N THR A 277 -25.07 -11.46 9.35
CA THR A 277 -26.08 -10.47 9.75
C THR A 277 -25.51 -9.05 9.70
N GLU A 278 -26.37 -8.04 9.44
CA GLU A 278 -25.93 -6.64 9.49
C GLU A 278 -25.61 -6.17 10.92
N PRO A 279 -26.45 -6.43 11.95
CA PRO A 279 -26.13 -6.09 13.33
C PRO A 279 -25.19 -7.12 13.98
N PRO A 280 -24.47 -6.68 15.09
CA PRO A 280 -24.51 -5.37 15.71
C PRO A 280 -23.55 -4.34 15.09
N GLY A 281 -22.59 -4.73 14.24
CA GLY A 281 -21.60 -3.86 13.62
C GLY A 281 -20.39 -3.54 14.51
N PHE A 282 -19.43 -2.77 13.97
CA PHE A 282 -18.12 -2.58 14.61
C PHE A 282 -18.09 -1.55 15.75
N ALA A 283 -19.13 -0.72 15.89
CA ALA A 283 -19.16 0.33 16.89
C ALA A 283 -19.60 -0.16 18.29
N ILE A 284 -19.77 -1.46 18.50
CA ILE A 284 -20.23 -1.99 19.79
C ILE A 284 -19.18 -1.91 20.90
N ASP A 285 -17.89 -1.89 20.53
CA ASP A 285 -16.77 -1.95 21.47
C ASP A 285 -15.73 -0.82 21.26
N GLU A 286 -15.87 -0.03 20.20
CA GLU A 286 -15.08 1.19 19.95
C GLU A 286 -15.98 2.32 19.44
N PRO A 287 -15.72 3.60 19.81
CA PRO A 287 -16.39 4.74 19.20
C PRO A 287 -16.13 4.80 17.71
N VAL A 288 -17.12 5.27 16.92
CA VAL A 288 -17.02 5.34 15.45
C VAL A 288 -15.77 6.12 15.00
N GLU A 289 -15.44 7.21 15.70
CA GLU A 289 -14.29 8.08 15.38
C GLU A 289 -12.95 7.37 15.57
N ARG A 290 -12.90 6.33 16.40
CA ARG A 290 -11.69 5.63 16.82
C ARG A 290 -11.64 4.16 16.39
N LEU A 291 -12.50 3.75 15.46
CA LEU A 291 -12.50 2.37 14.93
C LEU A 291 -11.12 1.97 14.39
N GLY A 292 -10.66 0.80 14.82
CA GLY A 292 -9.41 0.18 14.35
C GLY A 292 -8.12 0.69 15.01
N GLU A 293 -8.19 1.71 15.88
CA GLU A 293 -7.01 2.24 16.56
C GLU A 293 -6.47 1.27 17.63
N ARG A 294 -7.35 0.52 18.28
CA ARG A 294 -6.97 -0.40 19.37
C ARG A 294 -7.06 -1.86 18.91
N LEU A 295 -6.26 -2.71 19.56
CA LEU A 295 -6.46 -4.16 19.47
C LEU A 295 -7.66 -4.53 20.33
N MET A 296 -8.75 -4.94 19.69
CA MET A 296 -9.93 -5.46 20.38
C MET A 296 -9.83 -6.99 20.44
N LEU A 297 -10.10 -7.55 21.61
CA LEU A 297 -10.10 -9.01 21.78
C LEU A 297 -11.51 -9.48 22.10
N PRO A 298 -11.91 -10.67 21.60
CA PRO A 298 -13.08 -11.36 22.11
C PRO A 298 -12.99 -11.55 23.63
N ALA A 299 -14.14 -11.48 24.33
CA ALA A 299 -14.20 -11.53 25.79
C ALA A 299 -13.44 -12.72 26.41
N GLN A 300 -13.47 -13.88 25.74
CA GLN A 300 -12.75 -15.10 26.17
C GLN A 300 -11.23 -14.95 26.12
N TYR A 301 -10.68 -14.04 25.31
CA TYR A 301 -9.25 -13.81 25.16
C TYR A 301 -8.71 -12.62 25.96
N GLU A 302 -9.57 -11.77 26.50
CA GLU A 302 -9.13 -10.62 27.33
C GLU A 302 -8.24 -11.02 28.51
N PRO A 303 -8.49 -12.14 29.25
CA PRO A 303 -7.57 -12.59 30.31
C PRO A 303 -6.14 -12.90 29.82
N HIS A 304 -5.96 -13.18 28.53
CA HIS A 304 -4.68 -13.55 27.91
C HIS A 304 -4.09 -12.42 27.06
N ARG A 305 -4.59 -11.18 27.17
CA ARG A 305 -4.18 -10.03 26.36
C ARG A 305 -2.67 -9.85 26.27
N ALA A 306 -1.97 -9.85 27.41
CA ALA A 306 -0.53 -9.64 27.46
C ALA A 306 0.26 -10.73 26.71
N GLU A 307 -0.19 -11.98 26.80
CA GLU A 307 0.42 -13.13 26.11
C GLU A 307 0.19 -13.02 24.59
N ILE A 308 -1.03 -12.63 24.18
CA ILE A 308 -1.41 -12.46 22.78
C ILE A 308 -0.61 -11.30 22.16
N GLU A 309 -0.58 -10.13 22.82
CA GLU A 309 0.16 -8.96 22.34
C GLU A 309 1.67 -9.23 22.24
N ALA A 310 2.23 -10.09 23.07
CA ALA A 310 3.64 -10.45 23.03
C ALA A 310 4.04 -11.29 21.79
N VAL A 311 3.10 -12.08 21.24
CA VAL A 311 3.36 -12.96 20.08
C VAL A 311 2.91 -12.34 18.75
N LEU A 312 1.98 -11.39 18.78
CA LEU A 312 1.52 -10.72 17.56
C LEU A 312 2.64 -9.88 16.95
N PRO A 313 2.81 -9.91 15.61
CA PRO A 313 3.77 -9.05 14.92
C PRO A 313 3.51 -7.57 15.23
N ARG A 314 4.57 -6.82 15.45
CA ARG A 314 4.45 -5.36 15.59
C ARG A 314 4.04 -4.74 14.25
N ILE A 315 3.04 -3.86 14.27
CA ILE A 315 2.56 -3.11 13.12
C ILE A 315 2.52 -1.61 13.42
N HIS A 316 2.70 -0.81 12.39
CA HIS A 316 2.58 0.65 12.43
C HIS A 316 1.28 1.03 11.72
N LEU A 317 0.34 1.60 12.47
CA LEU A 317 -0.93 2.06 11.91
C LEU A 317 -0.71 3.31 11.03
N PRO A 318 -1.44 3.47 9.93
CA PRO A 318 -1.49 4.73 9.20
C PRO A 318 -2.01 5.83 10.14
N VAL A 319 -1.35 6.98 10.15
CA VAL A 319 -1.82 8.13 10.93
C VAL A 319 -3.03 8.72 10.21
N PRO A 320 -4.23 8.77 10.83
CA PRO A 320 -5.40 9.41 10.23
C PRO A 320 -5.12 10.89 9.95
N ALA A 321 -5.62 11.43 8.83
CA ALA A 321 -5.48 12.85 8.50
C ALA A 321 -6.06 13.79 9.59
N SER A 322 -7.10 13.33 10.32
CA SER A 322 -7.71 14.06 11.43
C SER A 322 -6.87 14.07 12.71
N SER A 323 -6.01 13.07 12.92
CA SER A 323 -5.12 13.03 14.09
C SER A 323 -3.83 13.83 13.88
N ALA A 324 -3.52 14.23 12.64
CA ALA A 324 -2.46 15.20 12.39
C ALA A 324 -2.73 16.55 13.08
N SER A 325 -3.99 16.89 13.40
CA SER A 325 -4.34 18.06 14.20
C SER A 325 -4.32 17.84 15.72
N ALA A 326 -4.46 16.58 16.19
CA ALA A 326 -4.45 16.25 17.62
C ALA A 326 -3.05 15.98 18.17
N PHE A 327 -2.06 15.69 17.31
CA PHE A 327 -0.65 15.65 17.66
C PHE A 327 0.01 17.04 17.70
N ALA A 328 -0.72 18.12 17.39
CA ALA A 328 -0.24 19.50 17.48
C ALA A 328 -0.13 20.03 18.94
N GLU A 329 -0.46 19.22 19.96
CA GLU A 329 -0.30 19.60 21.38
C GLU A 329 0.86 18.93 22.12
N ILE A 330 1.72 18.17 21.43
CA ILE A 330 3.07 17.89 21.93
C ILE A 330 3.98 18.82 21.16
N THR A 331 4.27 19.97 21.72
CA THR A 331 5.16 21.00 21.21
C THR A 331 6.60 20.50 21.06
N GLY A 332 6.84 19.77 19.97
CA GLY A 332 8.13 19.67 19.31
C GLY A 332 8.15 20.68 18.15
N PRO A 333 9.31 21.17 17.69
CA PRO A 333 9.37 22.17 16.64
C PRO A 333 8.66 21.69 15.37
N GLU A 334 7.85 22.59 14.81
CA GLU A 334 6.83 22.35 13.78
C GLU A 334 7.35 21.64 12.53
N ASP A 335 6.65 20.57 12.11
CA ASP A 335 6.82 19.93 10.79
C ASP A 335 6.30 20.89 9.71
N VAL A 336 7.21 21.57 9.01
CA VAL A 336 6.87 22.61 8.02
C VAL A 336 6.72 21.98 6.64
N SER A 337 5.53 22.09 6.04
CA SER A 337 5.30 21.78 4.63
C SER A 337 4.99 23.06 3.86
N GLY A 338 5.60 23.23 2.67
CA GLY A 338 5.31 24.40 1.85
C GLY A 338 6.17 24.50 0.59
N ASP A 339 5.86 25.47 -0.26
CA ASP A 339 6.63 25.85 -1.45
C ASP A 339 7.45 27.14 -1.26
N ALA A 340 7.44 27.69 -0.05
CA ALA A 340 8.02 29.01 0.28
C ALA A 340 9.50 29.16 -0.11
N LEU A 341 10.24 28.03 -0.25
CA LEU A 341 11.63 27.99 -0.69
C LEU A 341 11.77 27.56 -2.16
N GLY A 342 10.69 27.59 -2.92
CA GLY A 342 10.66 27.22 -4.34
C GLY A 342 10.60 25.71 -4.62
N PHE A 343 10.47 24.86 -3.60
CA PHE A 343 10.15 23.45 -3.70
C PHE A 343 8.99 23.09 -2.76
N VAL A 344 8.06 22.29 -3.23
CA VAL A 344 7.18 21.55 -2.32
C VAL A 344 8.07 20.60 -1.54
N HIS A 345 8.06 20.66 -0.21
CA HIS A 345 8.97 19.88 0.62
C HIS A 345 8.39 19.60 2.00
N ARG A 346 8.99 18.61 2.68
CA ARG A 346 8.79 18.33 4.09
C ARG A 346 10.08 18.64 4.84
N TYR A 347 9.95 19.29 5.98
CA TYR A 347 11.00 19.38 6.98
C TYR A 347 10.53 18.74 8.27
N VAL A 348 11.28 17.76 8.77
CA VAL A 348 11.08 17.12 10.06
C VAL A 348 12.26 17.49 10.92
N PRO A 349 12.07 18.24 12.01
CA PRO A 349 13.18 18.61 12.90
C PRO A 349 13.74 17.38 13.63
N ALA A 350 14.99 17.50 14.10
CA ALA A 350 15.61 16.47 14.92
C ALA A 350 14.85 16.26 16.23
N GLU A 351 14.82 15.02 16.73
CA GLU A 351 14.20 14.70 18.01
C GLU A 351 14.98 15.33 19.18
N ALA A 352 14.27 16.00 20.08
CA ALA A 352 14.87 16.62 21.26
C ALA A 352 15.54 15.56 22.16
N GLY A 353 16.81 15.78 22.51
CA GLY A 353 17.58 14.84 23.34
C GLY A 353 18.24 13.68 22.58
N SER A 354 18.09 13.60 21.26
CA SER A 354 18.88 12.69 20.43
C SER A 354 20.34 13.16 20.40
N GLU A 355 21.30 12.25 20.65
CA GLU A 355 22.73 12.55 20.46
C GLU A 355 23.06 13.00 19.02
N LEU A 356 22.19 12.69 18.08
CA LEU A 356 22.26 13.08 16.68
C LEU A 356 21.55 14.41 16.39
N ALA A 357 20.83 14.98 17.38
CA ALA A 357 20.03 16.21 17.24
C ALA A 357 20.84 17.47 16.95
N GLY A 358 22.14 17.45 17.06
CA GLY A 358 23.00 18.62 16.92
C GLY A 358 23.79 18.72 15.62
N GLY A 359 23.55 17.89 14.59
CA GLY A 359 24.49 18.00 13.48
C GLY A 359 24.18 17.28 12.18
N THR A 360 23.24 16.34 12.12
CA THR A 360 22.99 15.61 10.89
C THR A 360 21.57 15.81 10.37
N THR A 361 21.45 16.25 9.11
CA THR A 361 20.19 16.35 8.37
C THR A 361 20.22 15.39 7.20
N LEU A 362 19.21 14.51 7.10
CA LEU A 362 19.01 13.66 5.92
C LEU A 362 18.24 14.44 4.86
N LEU A 363 18.86 14.65 3.70
CA LEU A 363 18.21 15.15 2.48
C LEU A 363 17.66 13.96 1.69
N LEU A 364 16.34 13.77 1.69
CA LEU A 364 15.70 12.65 1.03
C LEU A 364 15.28 13.01 -0.39
N LEU A 365 15.72 12.24 -1.37
CA LEU A 365 15.50 12.49 -2.80
C LEU A 365 14.83 11.26 -3.43
N HIS A 366 13.53 11.37 -3.69
CA HIS A 366 12.68 10.27 -4.16
C HIS A 366 13.02 9.78 -5.57
N GLY A 367 12.62 8.57 -5.91
CA GLY A 367 12.67 8.03 -7.28
C GLY A 367 11.60 8.63 -8.19
N THR A 368 11.59 8.22 -9.47
CA THR A 368 10.54 8.63 -10.41
C THR A 368 9.16 8.24 -9.91
N GLY A 369 8.23 9.19 -9.86
CA GLY A 369 6.86 9.00 -9.42
C GLY A 369 6.64 9.16 -7.91
N GLY A 370 7.71 9.32 -7.13
CA GLY A 370 7.63 9.63 -5.71
C GLY A 370 7.36 11.11 -5.42
N ASP A 371 7.18 11.44 -4.14
CA ASP A 371 7.00 12.80 -3.66
C ASP A 371 7.82 13.08 -2.37
N GLU A 372 7.59 14.22 -1.74
CA GLU A 372 8.29 14.64 -0.52
C GLU A 372 8.00 13.76 0.71
N ASN A 373 7.03 12.83 0.64
CA ASN A 373 6.68 11.93 1.75
C ASN A 373 7.25 10.52 1.58
N ASP A 374 7.56 10.11 0.36
CA ASP A 374 7.91 8.72 0.00
C ASP A 374 9.06 8.14 0.82
N LEU A 375 10.14 8.90 0.98
CA LEU A 375 11.34 8.41 1.67
C LEU A 375 11.39 8.73 3.18
N LEU A 376 10.36 9.39 3.75
CA LEU A 376 10.35 9.70 5.19
C LEU A 376 10.49 8.45 6.07
N PRO A 377 9.79 7.31 5.80
CA PRO A 377 9.97 6.09 6.57
C PRO A 377 11.39 5.52 6.44
N LEU A 378 11.98 5.62 5.23
CA LEU A 378 13.36 5.21 4.98
C LEU A 378 14.35 6.06 5.79
N GLY A 379 14.22 7.38 5.75
CA GLY A 379 15.08 8.31 6.49
C GLY A 379 15.05 8.04 8.00
N ARG A 380 13.85 7.93 8.58
CA ARG A 380 13.65 7.56 9.99
C ARG A 380 14.25 6.20 10.36
N SER A 381 14.22 5.26 9.41
CA SER A 381 14.81 3.93 9.58
C SER A 381 16.34 3.94 9.50
N LEU A 382 16.94 4.76 8.63
CA LEU A 382 18.39 4.84 8.44
C LEU A 382 19.08 5.57 9.58
N LEU A 383 18.50 6.67 10.06
CA LEU A 383 19.06 7.48 11.14
C LEU A 383 17.92 8.02 12.04
N PRO A 384 17.46 7.23 13.02
CA PRO A 384 16.41 7.65 13.95
C PRO A 384 16.78 8.92 14.70
N GLY A 385 15.84 9.86 14.81
CA GLY A 385 16.02 11.11 15.53
C GLY A 385 16.76 12.22 14.78
N ALA A 386 17.30 11.98 13.59
CA ALA A 386 17.93 13.02 12.77
C ALA A 386 16.88 13.95 12.12
N ALA A 387 17.28 15.20 11.84
CA ALA A 387 16.47 16.08 11.01
C ALA A 387 16.34 15.54 9.59
N ILE A 388 15.17 15.79 8.94
CA ILE A 388 14.89 15.35 7.58
C ILE A 388 14.45 16.55 6.75
N LEU A 389 15.03 16.72 5.56
CA LEU A 389 14.61 17.64 4.52
C LEU A 389 14.28 16.83 3.28
N SER A 390 13.04 16.88 2.80
CA SER A 390 12.55 16.04 1.70
C SER A 390 11.80 16.87 0.65
N PRO A 391 12.46 17.33 -0.43
CA PRO A 391 11.81 18.06 -1.52
C PRO A 391 11.17 17.14 -2.55
N ARG A 392 10.09 17.62 -3.21
CA ARG A 392 9.47 17.01 -4.38
C ARG A 392 10.15 17.49 -5.66
N GLY A 393 10.52 16.57 -6.55
CA GLY A 393 11.03 16.88 -7.89
C GLY A 393 10.02 17.67 -8.73
N LYS A 394 10.49 18.72 -9.43
CA LYS A 394 9.64 19.69 -10.15
C LYS A 394 9.27 19.27 -11.57
N VAL A 395 9.89 18.24 -12.12
CA VAL A 395 9.62 17.79 -13.49
C VAL A 395 8.52 16.73 -13.45
N LEU A 396 7.52 16.89 -14.32
CA LEU A 396 6.47 15.88 -14.50
C LEU A 396 6.71 15.10 -15.79
N GLU A 397 7.03 13.82 -15.67
CA GLU A 397 7.11 12.90 -16.80
C GLU A 397 5.83 12.07 -16.83
N ARG A 398 4.90 12.39 -17.74
CA ARG A 398 3.58 11.75 -17.82
C ARG A 398 2.81 11.78 -16.48
N GLY A 399 2.91 12.89 -15.75
CA GLY A 399 2.31 13.05 -14.43
C GLY A 399 3.16 12.57 -13.24
N ALA A 400 4.23 11.82 -13.48
CA ALA A 400 5.12 11.31 -12.43
C ALA A 400 6.20 12.35 -12.07
N PRO A 401 6.32 12.78 -10.79
CA PRO A 401 7.36 13.74 -10.39
C PRO A 401 8.76 13.14 -10.54
N ARG A 402 9.70 13.98 -11.00
CA ARG A 402 11.12 13.70 -11.14
C ARG A 402 11.94 14.92 -10.77
N PHE A 403 13.18 14.75 -10.39
CA PHE A 403 14.08 15.87 -10.16
C PHE A 403 14.56 16.50 -11.47
N PHE A 404 14.74 15.70 -12.53
CA PHE A 404 15.18 16.19 -13.84
C PHE A 404 14.64 15.32 -14.98
N ARG A 405 14.60 15.89 -16.20
CA ARG A 405 14.08 15.24 -17.41
C ARG A 405 15.04 14.19 -17.95
N ARG A 406 14.52 13.10 -18.51
CA ARG A 406 15.25 12.16 -19.36
C ARG A 406 14.70 12.23 -20.79
N LEU A 407 15.55 11.92 -21.75
CA LEU A 407 15.20 11.83 -23.17
C LEU A 407 14.74 10.41 -23.53
N ALA A 408 15.31 9.40 -22.89
CA ALA A 408 14.93 8.01 -22.96
C ALA A 408 15.35 7.31 -21.65
N GLU A 409 15.02 6.02 -21.49
CA GLU A 409 15.52 5.22 -20.38
C GLU A 409 17.05 5.17 -20.40
N GLY A 410 17.69 5.53 -19.29
CA GLY A 410 19.16 5.65 -19.20
C GLY A 410 19.79 6.84 -19.91
N VAL A 411 19.01 7.68 -20.63
CA VAL A 411 19.53 8.85 -21.37
C VAL A 411 18.99 10.14 -20.75
N PHE A 412 19.83 10.86 -20.03
CA PHE A 412 19.47 12.07 -19.31
C PHE A 412 19.58 13.34 -20.18
N ASP A 413 18.64 14.26 -19.98
CA ASP A 413 18.73 15.60 -20.52
C ASP A 413 19.75 16.40 -19.70
N GLN A 414 20.95 16.55 -20.24
CA GLN A 414 22.10 17.11 -19.53
C GLN A 414 21.92 18.59 -19.16
N GLU A 415 21.22 19.36 -20.02
CA GLU A 415 20.94 20.76 -19.77
C GLU A 415 19.92 20.91 -18.63
N ASP A 416 18.83 20.13 -18.66
CA ASP A 416 17.84 20.12 -17.59
C ASP A 416 18.43 19.59 -16.27
N LEU A 417 19.26 18.53 -16.31
CA LEU A 417 19.95 18.02 -15.13
C LEU A 417 20.84 19.08 -14.49
N ALA A 418 21.63 19.81 -15.27
CA ALA A 418 22.49 20.87 -14.75
C ALA A 418 21.68 21.97 -14.07
N ARG A 419 20.62 22.45 -14.73
CA ARG A 419 19.73 23.48 -14.20
C ARG A 419 19.02 23.02 -12.93
N ARG A 420 18.47 21.80 -12.90
CA ARG A 420 17.76 21.26 -11.75
C ARG A 420 18.67 20.97 -10.57
N THR A 421 19.91 20.59 -10.83
CA THR A 421 20.91 20.42 -9.77
C THR A 421 21.21 21.76 -9.09
N GLU A 422 21.33 22.83 -9.86
CA GLU A 422 21.55 24.18 -9.32
C GLU A 422 20.33 24.72 -8.54
N GLU A 423 19.11 24.52 -9.07
CA GLU A 423 17.87 24.85 -8.35
C GLU A 423 17.77 24.09 -7.01
N LEU A 424 18.15 22.81 -6.98
CA LEU A 424 18.14 22.01 -5.77
C LEU A 424 19.22 22.46 -4.78
N ALA A 425 20.41 22.85 -5.28
CA ALA A 425 21.45 23.40 -4.43
C ALA A 425 21.02 24.72 -3.74
N GLN A 426 20.40 25.64 -4.49
CA GLN A 426 19.86 26.89 -3.95
C GLN A 426 18.76 26.63 -2.92
N PHE A 427 17.89 25.65 -3.16
CA PHE A 427 16.89 25.22 -2.19
C PHE A 427 17.54 24.71 -0.88
N ILE A 428 18.57 23.87 -0.97
CA ILE A 428 19.29 23.35 0.22
C ILE A 428 19.93 24.50 1.01
N GLU A 429 20.55 25.47 0.35
CA GLU A 429 21.16 26.64 1.01
C GLU A 429 20.10 27.52 1.69
N ALA A 430 18.97 27.76 1.03
CA ALA A 430 17.85 28.51 1.60
C ALA A 430 17.21 27.78 2.79
N ALA A 431 16.98 26.46 2.67
CA ALA A 431 16.45 25.61 3.73
C ALA A 431 17.40 25.55 4.92
N SER A 432 18.72 25.49 4.68
CA SER A 432 19.72 25.50 5.75
C SER A 432 19.65 26.79 6.58
N THR A 433 19.39 27.92 5.94
CA THR A 433 19.20 29.19 6.62
C THR A 433 17.87 29.24 7.38
N THR A 434 16.79 28.81 6.73
CA THR A 434 15.42 28.87 7.28
C THR A 434 15.23 27.95 8.47
N TYR A 435 15.78 26.73 8.39
CA TYR A 435 15.61 25.69 9.41
C TYR A 435 16.83 25.55 10.33
N ALA A 436 17.81 26.47 10.22
CA ALA A 436 19.06 26.46 11.00
C ALA A 436 19.81 25.12 10.92
N LEU A 437 19.92 24.54 9.70
CA LEU A 437 20.62 23.27 9.50
C LEU A 437 22.14 23.46 9.52
N GLU A 438 22.85 22.50 10.09
CA GLU A 438 24.31 22.45 10.04
C GLU A 438 24.77 22.19 8.59
N ARG A 439 25.49 23.13 8.00
CA ARG A 439 25.93 23.04 6.58
C ARG A 439 26.81 21.83 6.33
N ASP A 440 27.70 21.50 7.27
CA ASP A 440 28.60 20.35 7.19
C ASP A 440 27.92 19.03 7.63
N GLY A 441 26.61 19.05 7.95
CA GLY A 441 25.84 17.91 8.46
C GLY A 441 24.88 17.30 7.46
N ILE A 442 24.79 17.81 6.22
CA ILE A 442 23.78 17.35 5.25
C ILE A 442 24.25 16.08 4.55
N VAL A 443 23.47 15.01 4.68
CA VAL A 443 23.71 13.72 4.02
C VAL A 443 22.54 13.40 3.10
N ALA A 444 22.79 13.27 1.80
CA ALA A 444 21.75 12.91 0.85
C ALA A 444 21.43 11.42 0.94
N VAL A 445 20.14 11.07 0.87
CA VAL A 445 19.65 9.70 0.68
C VAL A 445 18.77 9.71 -0.56
N GLY A 446 19.23 9.11 -1.64
CA GLY A 446 18.52 9.11 -2.92
C GLY A 446 18.26 7.72 -3.47
N PHE A 447 17.11 7.53 -4.12
CA PHE A 447 16.79 6.32 -4.86
C PHE A 447 16.59 6.63 -6.36
N SER A 448 17.21 5.84 -7.24
CA SER A 448 17.04 5.93 -8.70
C SER A 448 17.26 7.38 -9.22
N ASN A 449 16.21 8.07 -9.71
CA ASN A 449 16.28 9.46 -10.15
C ASN A 449 16.80 10.40 -9.04
N GLY A 450 16.41 10.18 -7.79
CA GLY A 450 16.91 10.92 -6.62
C GLY A 450 18.39 10.63 -6.34
N ALA A 451 18.84 9.39 -6.53
CA ALA A 451 20.27 9.05 -6.41
C ALA A 451 21.10 9.74 -7.50
N ASN A 452 20.57 9.85 -8.72
CA ASN A 452 21.26 10.49 -9.84
C ASN A 452 21.42 12.01 -9.65
N ILE A 453 20.39 12.70 -9.14
CA ILE A 453 20.53 14.14 -8.86
C ILE A 453 21.42 14.38 -7.63
N ALA A 454 21.41 13.49 -6.63
CA ALA A 454 22.35 13.55 -5.50
C ALA A 454 23.81 13.39 -5.98
N SER A 455 24.05 12.47 -6.91
CA SER A 455 25.37 12.32 -7.55
C SER A 455 25.77 13.57 -8.34
N SER A 456 24.81 14.19 -9.02
CA SER A 456 25.02 15.46 -9.73
C SER A 456 25.35 16.61 -8.77
N LEU A 457 24.69 16.67 -7.58
CA LEU A 457 25.03 17.64 -6.53
C LEU A 457 26.46 17.45 -6.01
N LEU A 458 26.88 16.24 -5.71
CA LEU A 458 28.26 15.94 -5.27
C LEU A 458 29.28 16.46 -6.31
N LEU A 459 29.05 16.17 -7.59
CA LEU A 459 29.99 16.52 -8.65
C LEU A 459 29.97 18.02 -9.06
N ARG A 460 28.84 18.73 -8.91
CA ARG A 460 28.71 20.15 -9.33
C ARG A 460 28.87 21.13 -8.19
N ARG A 461 28.57 20.72 -6.98
CA ARG A 461 28.57 21.57 -5.78
C ARG A 461 29.36 20.88 -4.64
N PRO A 462 30.70 20.66 -4.84
CA PRO A 462 31.54 20.04 -3.82
C PRO A 462 31.45 20.81 -2.50
N GLY A 463 31.38 20.08 -1.39
CA GLY A 463 31.22 20.66 -0.04
C GLY A 463 29.78 21.01 0.36
N LEU A 464 28.78 20.94 -0.54
CA LEU A 464 27.38 21.13 -0.16
C LEU A 464 26.81 19.95 0.63
N LEU A 465 27.25 18.73 0.31
CA LEU A 465 26.88 17.50 0.99
C LEU A 465 28.11 16.92 1.71
N ARG A 466 27.93 16.57 2.98
CA ARG A 466 28.93 15.80 3.74
C ARG A 466 29.13 14.40 3.16
N GLY A 467 28.05 13.81 2.64
CA GLY A 467 28.07 12.50 2.04
C GLY A 467 26.73 12.12 1.44
N ALA A 468 26.65 10.89 0.94
CA ALA A 468 25.42 10.39 0.33
C ALA A 468 25.26 8.87 0.48
N VAL A 469 24.01 8.44 0.60
CA VAL A 469 23.53 7.06 0.39
C VAL A 469 22.77 7.05 -0.93
N LEU A 470 23.33 6.42 -1.95
CA LEU A 470 22.82 6.39 -3.31
C LEU A 470 22.35 4.97 -3.63
N LEU A 471 21.04 4.80 -3.77
CA LEU A 471 20.41 3.49 -4.01
C LEU A 471 20.02 3.38 -5.49
N SER A 472 20.50 2.36 -6.18
CA SER A 472 20.37 2.14 -7.64
C SER A 472 20.75 3.37 -8.48
N PRO A 473 21.95 3.96 -8.29
CA PRO A 473 22.40 5.12 -9.04
C PRO A 473 22.94 4.75 -10.42
N MET A 474 22.96 5.75 -11.31
CA MET A 474 23.69 5.74 -12.58
C MET A 474 24.63 6.94 -12.64
N VAL A 475 25.60 6.93 -13.56
CA VAL A 475 26.40 8.12 -13.87
C VAL A 475 25.49 9.24 -14.35
N PRO A 476 25.37 10.36 -13.62
CA PRO A 476 24.47 11.45 -14.04
C PRO A 476 25.01 12.21 -15.26
N TYR A 477 26.32 12.42 -15.29
CA TYR A 477 27.09 13.00 -16.38
C TYR A 477 28.59 12.75 -16.12
N GLU A 478 29.43 12.91 -17.14
CA GLU A 478 30.89 12.89 -17.02
C GLU A 478 31.41 14.34 -17.08
N PRO A 479 31.99 14.87 -15.99
CA PRO A 479 32.57 16.21 -16.01
C PRO A 479 33.88 16.26 -16.81
N GLU A 480 34.19 17.39 -17.45
CA GLU A 480 35.49 17.60 -18.16
C GLU A 480 36.69 17.52 -17.19
N ALA A 481 36.49 17.95 -15.95
CA ALA A 481 37.45 17.80 -14.85
C ALA A 481 36.71 17.39 -13.58
N LEU A 482 37.21 16.39 -12.89
CA LEU A 482 36.66 15.93 -11.62
C LEU A 482 36.87 16.98 -10.54
N PRO A 483 35.84 17.27 -9.73
CA PRO A 483 35.99 18.17 -8.57
C PRO A 483 36.80 17.49 -7.46
N ASP A 484 37.24 18.27 -6.47
CA ASP A 484 37.79 17.72 -5.23
C ASP A 484 36.64 17.35 -4.28
N LEU A 485 36.49 16.05 -4.02
CA LEU A 485 35.53 15.48 -3.05
C LEU A 485 36.23 14.94 -1.80
N GLY A 486 37.46 15.40 -1.52
CA GLY A 486 38.20 15.05 -0.32
C GLY A 486 37.37 15.31 0.94
N GLY A 487 37.19 14.27 1.77
CA GLY A 487 36.37 14.32 2.99
C GLY A 487 34.89 13.94 2.81
N SER A 488 34.39 13.84 1.58
CA SER A 488 33.04 13.30 1.32
C SER A 488 33.04 11.78 1.46
N VAL A 489 31.95 11.24 2.05
CA VAL A 489 31.75 9.80 2.23
C VAL A 489 30.51 9.36 1.43
N VAL A 490 30.60 8.29 0.66
CA VAL A 490 29.51 7.86 -0.25
C VAL A 490 29.27 6.36 -0.13
N PHE A 491 28.02 5.97 0.10
CA PHE A 491 27.53 4.60 0.02
C PHE A 491 26.75 4.43 -1.29
N LEU A 492 27.10 3.41 -2.06
CA LEU A 492 26.38 3.00 -3.27
C LEU A 492 25.74 1.65 -3.02
N GLY A 493 24.42 1.57 -3.05
CA GLY A 493 23.65 0.33 -3.02
C GLY A 493 23.13 0.00 -4.42
N ALA A 494 23.34 -1.23 -4.91
CA ALA A 494 22.93 -1.61 -6.25
C ALA A 494 22.58 -3.09 -6.42
N GLY A 495 21.62 -3.37 -7.31
CA GLY A 495 21.23 -4.71 -7.72
C GLY A 495 22.11 -5.24 -8.85
N ARG A 496 22.66 -6.47 -8.71
CA ARG A 496 23.44 -7.11 -9.78
C ARG A 496 22.62 -7.40 -11.04
N ASN A 497 21.31 -7.56 -10.89
CA ASN A 497 20.38 -7.84 -11.99
C ASN A 497 19.43 -6.66 -12.25
N ASP A 498 19.88 -5.43 -11.97
CA ASP A 498 19.10 -4.22 -12.20
C ASP A 498 19.08 -3.88 -13.70
N PRO A 499 17.89 -3.95 -14.38
CA PRO A 499 17.81 -3.66 -15.81
C PRO A 499 17.79 -2.16 -16.10
N ILE A 500 17.57 -1.29 -15.08
CA ILE A 500 17.46 0.16 -15.22
C ILE A 500 18.80 0.84 -14.90
N ALA A 501 19.46 0.40 -13.83
CA ALA A 501 20.77 0.88 -13.42
C ALA A 501 21.80 -0.25 -13.52
N PRO A 502 22.35 -0.52 -14.72
CA PRO A 502 23.30 -1.62 -14.96
C PRO A 502 24.54 -1.51 -14.07
N ALA A 503 25.11 -2.67 -13.71
CA ALA A 503 26.27 -2.74 -12.81
C ALA A 503 27.45 -1.87 -13.29
N GLU A 504 27.69 -1.81 -14.60
CA GLU A 504 28.77 -1.02 -15.22
C GLU A 504 28.60 0.49 -14.93
N GLN A 505 27.35 0.99 -14.88
CA GLN A 505 27.06 2.39 -14.55
C GLN A 505 27.39 2.70 -13.08
N VAL A 506 27.06 1.78 -12.18
CA VAL A 506 27.37 1.91 -10.75
C VAL A 506 28.88 1.84 -10.49
N GLU A 507 29.58 0.89 -11.13
CA GLU A 507 31.03 0.77 -11.06
C GLU A 507 31.73 2.00 -11.61
N ARG A 508 31.24 2.53 -12.73
CA ARG A 508 31.77 3.77 -13.33
C ARG A 508 31.60 4.96 -12.39
N LEU A 509 30.40 5.13 -11.79
CA LEU A 509 30.15 6.19 -10.82
C LEU A 509 31.07 6.06 -9.60
N ALA A 510 31.22 4.85 -9.06
CA ALA A 510 32.11 4.58 -7.93
C ALA A 510 33.57 4.94 -8.25
N ALA A 511 34.04 4.60 -9.45
CA ALA A 511 35.39 4.94 -9.91
C ALA A 511 35.60 6.46 -10.00
N MET A 512 34.62 7.19 -10.61
CA MET A 512 34.69 8.66 -10.73
C MET A 512 34.73 9.35 -9.37
N LEU A 513 33.87 8.91 -8.42
CA LEU A 513 33.81 9.51 -7.08
C LEU A 513 35.10 9.24 -6.29
N ARG A 514 35.71 8.05 -6.43
CA ARG A 514 37.02 7.74 -5.81
C ARG A 514 38.15 8.54 -6.42
N GLU A 515 38.18 8.68 -7.75
CA GLU A 515 39.16 9.50 -8.45
C GLU A 515 39.07 10.98 -8.05
N ALA A 516 37.82 11.45 -7.74
CA ALA A 516 37.55 12.78 -7.18
C ALA A 516 37.94 12.91 -5.69
N GLY A 517 38.42 11.86 -5.03
CA GLY A 517 38.89 11.88 -3.63
C GLY A 517 37.85 11.48 -2.58
N ALA A 518 36.65 11.06 -2.96
CA ALA A 518 35.64 10.59 -2.00
C ALA A 518 35.96 9.19 -1.46
N ASP A 519 35.58 8.94 -0.19
CA ASP A 519 35.58 7.61 0.41
C ASP A 519 34.30 6.88 -0.01
N VAL A 520 34.45 5.84 -0.87
CA VAL A 520 33.29 5.18 -1.53
C VAL A 520 33.19 3.72 -1.15
N THR A 521 32.09 3.35 -0.50
CA THR A 521 31.67 1.98 -0.23
C THR A 521 30.61 1.54 -1.25
N VAL A 522 30.76 0.36 -1.84
CA VAL A 522 29.76 -0.23 -2.76
C VAL A 522 29.20 -1.50 -2.13
N HIS A 523 27.88 -1.58 -2.04
CA HIS A 523 27.14 -2.75 -1.58
C HIS A 523 26.32 -3.34 -2.72
N TRP A 524 26.54 -4.62 -3.04
CA TRP A 524 25.84 -5.34 -4.08
C TRP A 524 24.80 -6.30 -3.52
N GLN A 525 23.56 -6.20 -4.00
CA GLN A 525 22.51 -7.17 -3.73
C GLN A 525 22.16 -7.97 -5.01
N ASN A 526 21.56 -9.17 -4.87
CA ASN A 526 21.25 -10.06 -5.99
C ASN A 526 19.91 -9.78 -6.69
N GLY A 527 19.18 -8.73 -6.30
CA GLY A 527 17.90 -8.32 -6.89
C GLY A 527 18.06 -7.39 -8.09
N GLY A 528 16.92 -6.82 -8.54
CA GLY A 528 16.81 -5.81 -9.59
C GLY A 528 16.74 -4.39 -9.04
N HIS A 529 15.94 -3.51 -9.69
CA HIS A 529 15.76 -2.10 -9.35
C HIS A 529 14.85 -1.90 -8.13
N THR A 530 15.30 -2.39 -6.96
CA THR A 530 14.55 -2.33 -5.70
C THR A 530 15.52 -2.17 -4.54
N VAL A 531 15.07 -1.53 -3.46
CA VAL A 531 15.83 -1.44 -2.20
C VAL A 531 15.51 -2.68 -1.36
N THR A 532 16.55 -3.43 -0.97
CA THR A 532 16.40 -4.65 -0.16
C THR A 532 16.67 -4.38 1.32
N LYS A 533 16.18 -5.26 2.20
CA LYS A 533 16.45 -5.17 3.64
C LYS A 533 17.96 -5.26 3.93
N ASP A 534 18.67 -6.16 3.26
CA ASP A 534 20.12 -6.34 3.41
C ASP A 534 20.89 -5.05 3.05
N GLU A 535 20.49 -4.40 1.97
CA GLU A 535 21.04 -3.11 1.53
C GLU A 535 20.78 -2.00 2.55
N LEU A 536 19.57 -1.94 3.12
CA LEU A 536 19.21 -0.97 4.18
C LEU A 536 20.01 -1.22 5.47
N ASP A 537 20.16 -2.47 5.87
CA ASP A 537 20.95 -2.83 7.04
C ASP A 537 22.45 -2.52 6.84
N ALA A 538 22.96 -2.66 5.60
CA ALA A 538 24.31 -2.24 5.23
C ALA A 538 24.46 -0.72 5.27
N ALA A 539 23.51 0.03 4.70
CA ALA A 539 23.50 1.49 4.72
C ALA A 539 23.42 2.06 6.16
N ARG A 540 22.63 1.45 7.06
CA ARG A 540 22.59 1.84 8.48
C ARG A 540 23.93 1.67 9.16
N ARG A 541 24.59 0.51 8.99
CA ARG A 541 25.93 0.28 9.58
C ARG A 541 26.92 1.30 9.04
N TRP A 542 26.90 1.55 7.74
CA TRP A 542 27.76 2.53 7.12
C TRP A 542 27.51 3.95 7.64
N ILE A 543 26.24 4.39 7.83
CA ILE A 543 25.92 5.68 8.44
C ILE A 543 26.48 5.77 9.85
N ALA A 544 26.33 4.71 10.67
CA ALA A 544 26.86 4.68 12.02
C ALA A 544 28.38 4.83 12.05
N GLU A 545 29.11 4.21 11.12
CA GLU A 545 30.57 4.24 11.04
C GLU A 545 31.13 5.55 10.49
N HIS A 546 30.51 6.13 9.46
CA HIS A 546 31.09 7.24 8.69
C HIS A 546 30.45 8.61 9.00
N ILE A 547 29.20 8.62 9.47
CA ILE A 547 28.47 9.85 9.73
C ILE A 547 28.44 10.15 11.24
N THR A 548 28.02 9.20 12.08
CA THR A 548 27.81 9.47 13.51
C THR A 548 29.09 9.39 14.35
N SER A 549 30.03 8.53 14.02
CA SER A 549 31.29 8.37 14.78
C SER A 549 32.23 9.59 14.74
N ARG A 550 32.12 10.46 13.73
CA ARG A 550 32.94 11.67 13.59
C ARG A 550 32.44 12.89 14.38
N VAL A 551 31.21 12.85 14.91
CA VAL A 551 30.67 13.93 15.76
C VAL A 551 31.36 13.98 17.13
N GLY A 552 31.83 12.85 17.64
CA GLY A 552 32.52 12.75 18.95
C GLY A 552 33.97 13.26 19.01
N HIS A 553 34.58 13.69 17.90
CA HIS A 553 36.00 14.12 17.86
C HIS A 553 36.22 15.64 17.75
N ARG A 554 35.14 16.46 17.70
CA ARG A 554 35.27 17.94 17.69
C ARG A 554 35.27 18.63 19.09
N GLU A 555 35.13 17.87 20.18
CA GLU A 555 35.16 18.38 21.56
C GLU A 555 36.43 17.96 22.34
N ARG A 556 37.61 17.88 21.71
CA ARG A 556 38.87 17.81 22.47
C ARG A 556 39.91 18.76 21.91
#